data_98670a609a5e0b2660930e1a1938f559
#
_entry.id   98670a609a5e0b2660930e1a1938f559
#
_cell.length_a   1.000
_cell.length_b   1.000
_cell.length_c   1.000
_cell.angle_alpha   90.00
_cell.angle_beta   90.00
_cell.angle_gamma   90.00
#
_symmetry.space_group_name_H-M   'P 1'
#
loop_
_entity.id
_entity.type
_entity.pdbx_description
1 polymer ?
#
loop_
_entity_poly.entity_id
_entity_poly.type
_entity_poly.pdbx_seq_one_letter_code
_entity_poly.pdbx_strand_id
1 'polypeptide(L)'
;MKKALLLVCILSISVITTACINNLAVQELNNKAAVFMEKGNYAEAIERLKSSIDLDDTLFESHYNLAIAYTKNGEYANAVNSYRNAIKLKPDFADAYYSLAVAEEDIITDIFAGHIEADESGNVTPVKKEENEEVAQAEFTPSETSKAYADKLTDDAILNYETYLEKNPEAQDKSEVESRINDLKKHTVPAEKTAE
;
A
#
# COMPACT_ATOMS: atom_id res chain seq x y z
N MET A 1 32.44 -36.19 -24.43
CA MET A 1 31.64 -36.21 -23.19
C MET A 1 32.25 -35.40 -22.06
N LYS A 2 33.51 -35.59 -21.63
CA LYS A 2 34.14 -34.86 -20.52
C LYS A 2 34.17 -33.32 -20.69
N LYS A 3 34.43 -32.81 -21.90
CA LYS A 3 34.44 -31.35 -22.21
C LYS A 3 33.04 -30.71 -22.13
N ALA A 4 32.01 -31.45 -22.57
CA ALA A 4 30.63 -30.97 -22.47
C ALA A 4 30.14 -30.93 -21.01
N LEU A 5 30.53 -31.93 -20.20
CA LEU A 5 30.21 -31.94 -18.76
C LEU A 5 30.90 -30.78 -18.02
N LEU A 6 32.16 -30.48 -18.35
CA LEU A 6 32.88 -29.36 -17.76
C LEU A 6 32.24 -28.02 -18.11
N LEU A 7 31.77 -27.80 -19.32
CA LEU A 7 31.05 -26.60 -19.76
C LEU A 7 29.72 -26.44 -19.02
N VAL A 8 28.97 -27.51 -18.82
CA VAL A 8 27.73 -27.50 -18.05
C VAL A 8 27.99 -27.14 -16.58
N CYS A 9 29.06 -27.70 -15.99
CA CYS A 9 29.45 -27.36 -14.61
C CYS A 9 29.85 -25.87 -14.46
N ILE A 10 30.62 -25.32 -15.41
CA ILE A 10 31.03 -23.91 -15.37
C ILE A 10 29.81 -22.99 -15.51
N LEU A 11 28.88 -23.30 -16.42
CA LEU A 11 27.64 -22.55 -16.61
C LEU A 11 26.74 -22.61 -15.37
N SER A 12 26.61 -23.78 -14.73
CA SER A 12 25.80 -23.92 -13.51
C SER A 12 26.40 -23.16 -12.32
N ILE A 13 27.72 -23.16 -12.18
CA ILE A 13 28.40 -22.38 -11.12
C ILE A 13 28.20 -20.90 -11.32
N SER A 14 28.28 -20.40 -12.57
CA SER A 14 28.06 -18.96 -12.83
C SER A 14 26.64 -18.50 -12.52
N VAL A 15 25.63 -19.32 -12.80
CA VAL A 15 24.22 -19.01 -12.48
C VAL A 15 23.99 -18.96 -10.96
N ILE A 16 24.56 -19.95 -10.23
CA ILE A 16 24.43 -19.99 -8.74
C ILE A 16 25.10 -18.79 -8.10
N THR A 17 26.29 -18.40 -8.56
CA THR A 17 27.01 -17.25 -7.99
C THR A 17 26.27 -15.93 -8.24
N THR A 18 25.66 -15.74 -9.41
CA THR A 18 24.88 -14.56 -9.72
C THR A 18 23.63 -14.44 -8.83
N ALA A 19 22.91 -15.55 -8.65
CA ALA A 19 21.73 -15.58 -7.77
C ALA A 19 22.08 -15.25 -6.32
N CYS A 20 23.19 -15.78 -5.80
CA CYS A 20 23.65 -15.47 -4.44
C CYS A 20 24.04 -13.99 -4.27
N ILE A 21 24.70 -13.40 -5.28
CA ILE A 21 25.09 -11.99 -5.25
C ILE A 21 23.87 -11.08 -5.28
N ASN A 22 22.88 -11.38 -6.13
CA ASN A 22 21.64 -10.60 -6.20
C ASN A 22 20.88 -10.66 -4.86
N ASN A 23 20.75 -11.83 -4.24
CA ASN A 23 20.08 -11.97 -2.96
C ASN A 23 20.76 -11.12 -1.86
N LEU A 24 22.09 -11.11 -1.81
CA LEU A 24 22.82 -10.27 -0.85
C LEU A 24 22.61 -8.78 -1.12
N ALA A 25 22.61 -8.37 -2.40
CA ALA A 25 22.38 -6.97 -2.79
C ALA A 25 20.96 -6.52 -2.42
N VAL A 26 19.95 -7.36 -2.65
CA VAL A 26 18.56 -7.12 -2.27
C VAL A 26 18.43 -6.94 -0.74
N GLN A 27 19.05 -7.83 0.05
CA GLN A 27 19.03 -7.71 1.51
C GLN A 27 19.70 -6.42 1.98
N GLU A 28 20.82 -6.04 1.38
CA GLU A 28 21.52 -4.79 1.71
C GLU A 28 20.65 -3.57 1.40
N LEU A 29 19.95 -3.56 0.25
CA LEU A 29 19.05 -2.48 -0.13
C LEU A 29 17.86 -2.36 0.82
N ASN A 30 17.23 -3.48 1.20
CA ASN A 30 16.15 -3.50 2.18
C ASN A 30 16.62 -3.02 3.56
N ASN A 31 17.80 -3.43 4.03
CA ASN A 31 18.36 -2.95 5.29
C ASN A 31 18.65 -1.45 5.26
N LYS A 32 19.19 -0.93 4.15
CA LYS A 32 19.40 0.51 3.99
C LYS A 32 18.08 1.27 4.00
N ALA A 33 17.05 0.74 3.33
CA ALA A 33 15.73 1.34 3.33
C ALA A 33 15.15 1.41 4.76
N ALA A 34 15.26 0.33 5.54
CA ALA A 34 14.84 0.31 6.94
C ALA A 34 15.52 1.42 7.77
N VAL A 35 16.83 1.60 7.61
CA VAL A 35 17.58 2.68 8.28
C VAL A 35 17.09 4.07 7.85
N PHE A 36 16.74 4.25 6.57
CA PHE A 36 16.16 5.52 6.10
C PHE A 36 14.76 5.75 6.68
N MET A 37 13.92 4.70 6.75
CA MET A 37 12.59 4.78 7.35
C MET A 37 12.64 5.15 8.83
N GLU A 38 13.55 4.55 9.61
CA GLU A 38 13.78 4.89 11.02
C GLU A 38 14.16 6.36 11.24
N LYS A 39 14.84 6.97 10.27
CA LYS A 39 15.22 8.39 10.29
C LYS A 39 14.14 9.34 9.72
N GLY A 40 13.01 8.80 9.25
CA GLY A 40 11.98 9.57 8.56
C GLY A 40 12.33 10.00 7.13
N ASN A 41 13.41 9.45 6.56
CA ASN A 41 13.84 9.75 5.20
C ASN A 41 13.13 8.80 4.21
N TYR A 42 11.83 8.98 4.04
CA TYR A 42 10.99 8.05 3.29
C TYR A 42 11.28 8.06 1.79
N ALA A 43 11.63 9.22 1.22
CA ALA A 43 11.97 9.33 -0.20
C ALA A 43 13.22 8.47 -0.55
N GLU A 44 14.28 8.54 0.27
CA GLU A 44 15.47 7.73 0.09
C GLU A 44 15.20 6.23 0.34
N ALA A 45 14.30 5.90 1.28
CA ALA A 45 13.85 4.53 1.51
C ALA A 45 13.13 3.97 0.26
N ILE A 46 12.23 4.74 -0.34
CA ILE A 46 11.52 4.40 -1.57
C ILE A 46 12.50 4.06 -2.69
N GLU A 47 13.52 4.89 -2.91
CA GLU A 47 14.53 4.65 -3.95
C GLU A 47 15.33 3.35 -3.71
N ARG A 48 15.67 3.03 -2.45
CA ARG A 48 16.35 1.76 -2.11
C ARG A 48 15.43 0.56 -2.35
N LEU A 49 14.16 0.65 -1.96
CA LEU A 49 13.19 -0.44 -2.13
C LEU A 49 12.84 -0.67 -3.60
N LYS A 50 12.70 0.37 -4.41
CA LYS A 50 12.59 0.24 -5.86
C LYS A 50 13.78 -0.47 -6.45
N SER A 51 15.01 -0.08 -6.08
CA SER A 51 16.22 -0.75 -6.55
C SER A 51 16.29 -2.21 -6.10
N SER A 52 15.75 -2.54 -4.93
CA SER A 52 15.63 -3.92 -4.44
C SER A 52 14.67 -4.74 -5.32
N ILE A 53 13.50 -4.18 -5.67
CA ILE A 53 12.50 -4.80 -6.53
C ILE A 53 13.01 -4.96 -7.96
N ASP A 54 13.79 -4.01 -8.48
CA ASP A 54 14.44 -4.11 -9.79
C ASP A 54 15.42 -5.29 -9.87
N LEU A 55 16.04 -5.69 -8.75
CA LEU A 55 16.93 -6.85 -8.67
C LEU A 55 16.18 -8.17 -8.47
N ASP A 56 15.09 -8.14 -7.68
CA ASP A 56 14.22 -9.29 -7.41
C ASP A 56 12.82 -8.79 -7.03
N ASP A 57 11.89 -8.94 -7.95
CA ASP A 57 10.49 -8.53 -7.82
C ASP A 57 9.60 -9.57 -7.13
N THR A 58 10.17 -10.72 -6.74
CA THR A 58 9.43 -11.83 -6.14
C THR A 58 9.38 -11.79 -4.61
N LEU A 59 10.10 -10.85 -3.97
CA LEU A 59 10.14 -10.70 -2.52
C LEU A 59 8.99 -9.83 -2.03
N PHE A 60 7.99 -10.45 -1.39
CA PHE A 60 6.84 -9.72 -0.85
C PHE A 60 7.24 -8.67 0.19
N GLU A 61 8.30 -8.90 0.97
CA GLU A 61 8.82 -7.97 1.97
C GLU A 61 9.27 -6.65 1.34
N SER A 62 9.91 -6.68 0.16
CA SER A 62 10.34 -5.46 -0.54
C SER A 62 9.14 -4.62 -0.97
N HIS A 63 8.08 -5.26 -1.50
CA HIS A 63 6.84 -4.58 -1.87
C HIS A 63 6.08 -4.06 -0.64
N TYR A 64 6.01 -4.83 0.45
CA TYR A 64 5.38 -4.42 1.68
C TYR A 64 6.08 -3.22 2.32
N ASN A 65 7.42 -3.27 2.42
CA ASN A 65 8.21 -2.16 2.95
C ASN A 65 8.11 -0.91 2.05
N LEU A 66 8.06 -1.09 0.73
CA LEU A 66 7.84 0.01 -0.22
C LEU A 66 6.46 0.66 0.01
N ALA A 67 5.43 -0.13 0.26
CA ALA A 67 4.11 0.37 0.58
C ALA A 67 4.11 1.20 1.87
N ILE A 68 4.76 0.71 2.94
CA ILE A 68 4.91 1.46 4.20
C ILE A 68 5.66 2.79 3.95
N ALA A 69 6.75 2.76 3.18
CA ALA A 69 7.51 3.96 2.87
C ALA A 69 6.67 4.98 2.09
N TYR A 70 5.87 4.54 1.11
CA TYR A 70 4.93 5.38 0.38
C TYR A 70 3.83 5.96 1.29
N THR A 71 3.23 5.14 2.18
CA THR A 71 2.23 5.61 3.15
C THR A 71 2.79 6.72 4.02
N LYS A 72 4.01 6.51 4.57
CA LYS A 72 4.69 7.52 5.41
C LYS A 72 5.12 8.77 4.63
N ASN A 73 5.29 8.66 3.32
CA ASN A 73 5.61 9.79 2.42
C ASN A 73 4.36 10.51 1.90
N GLY A 74 3.14 10.04 2.25
CA GLY A 74 1.87 10.61 1.77
C GLY A 74 1.50 10.19 0.33
N GLU A 75 2.18 9.21 -0.23
CA GLU A 75 1.95 8.69 -1.59
C GLU A 75 0.99 7.48 -1.55
N TYR A 76 -0.22 7.68 -1.05
CA TYR A 76 -1.18 6.61 -0.75
C TYR A 76 -1.54 5.73 -1.95
N ALA A 77 -1.72 6.30 -3.15
CA ALA A 77 -2.03 5.50 -4.36
C ALA A 77 -0.89 4.52 -4.70
N ASN A 78 0.37 4.95 -4.55
CA ASN A 78 1.54 4.10 -4.73
C ASN A 78 1.63 3.04 -3.62
N ALA A 79 1.26 3.40 -2.39
CA ALA A 79 1.20 2.48 -1.26
C ALA A 79 0.20 1.35 -1.51
N VAL A 80 -1.04 1.67 -1.90
CA VAL A 80 -2.09 0.69 -2.23
C VAL A 80 -1.62 -0.30 -3.29
N ASN A 81 -1.00 0.18 -4.38
CA ASN A 81 -0.46 -0.69 -5.42
C ASN A 81 0.65 -1.62 -4.88
N SER A 82 1.53 -1.11 -4.03
CA SER A 82 2.64 -1.88 -3.46
C SER A 82 2.14 -2.92 -2.46
N TYR A 83 1.14 -2.60 -1.60
CA TYR A 83 0.49 -3.58 -0.73
C TYR A 83 -0.20 -4.69 -1.52
N ARG A 84 -0.93 -4.36 -2.61
CA ARG A 84 -1.56 -5.35 -3.48
C ARG A 84 -0.53 -6.29 -4.12
N ASN A 85 0.64 -5.78 -4.50
CA ASN A 85 1.74 -6.63 -4.99
C ASN A 85 2.28 -7.55 -3.90
N ALA A 86 2.48 -7.06 -2.68
CA ALA A 86 2.90 -7.89 -1.55
C ALA A 86 1.89 -9.02 -1.26
N ILE A 87 0.59 -8.71 -1.24
CA ILE A 87 -0.49 -9.68 -1.07
C ILE A 87 -0.51 -10.72 -2.20
N LYS A 88 -0.31 -10.30 -3.46
CA LYS A 88 -0.24 -11.21 -4.60
C LYS A 88 0.91 -12.22 -4.45
N LEU A 89 2.06 -11.79 -3.94
CA LEU A 89 3.23 -12.64 -3.71
C LEU A 89 3.08 -13.53 -2.47
N LYS A 90 2.40 -13.02 -1.42
CA LYS A 90 2.14 -13.75 -0.17
C LYS A 90 0.71 -13.54 0.33
N PRO A 91 -0.26 -14.32 -0.20
CA PRO A 91 -1.69 -14.13 0.13
C PRO A 91 -2.10 -14.48 1.57
N ASP A 92 -1.21 -15.12 2.33
CA ASP A 92 -1.43 -15.47 3.74
C ASP A 92 -0.85 -14.44 4.73
N PHE A 93 -0.23 -13.37 4.23
CA PHE A 93 0.36 -12.32 5.05
C PHE A 93 -0.72 -11.35 5.55
N ALA A 94 -1.29 -11.62 6.71
CA ALA A 94 -2.40 -10.88 7.29
C ALA A 94 -2.13 -9.37 7.43
N ASP A 95 -0.94 -8.99 7.90
CA ASP A 95 -0.59 -7.58 8.14
C ASP A 95 -0.64 -6.70 6.89
N ALA A 96 -0.46 -7.30 5.69
CA ALA A 96 -0.57 -6.55 4.45
C ALA A 96 -2.02 -6.13 4.15
N TYR A 97 -3.00 -6.94 4.52
CA TYR A 97 -4.42 -6.59 4.37
C TYR A 97 -4.82 -5.48 5.34
N TYR A 98 -4.39 -5.57 6.61
CA TYR A 98 -4.61 -4.49 7.57
C TYR A 98 -4.01 -3.17 7.08
N SER A 99 -2.74 -3.20 6.66
CA SER A 99 -2.03 -1.99 6.20
C SER A 99 -2.62 -1.42 4.92
N LEU A 100 -3.13 -2.27 4.02
CA LEU A 100 -3.84 -1.85 2.82
C LEU A 100 -5.15 -1.14 3.18
N ALA A 101 -5.95 -1.72 4.08
CA ALA A 101 -7.19 -1.12 4.54
C ALA A 101 -6.96 0.26 5.17
N VAL A 102 -5.94 0.41 6.02
CA VAL A 102 -5.55 1.70 6.60
C VAL A 102 -5.18 2.72 5.52
N ALA A 103 -4.39 2.33 4.51
CA ALA A 103 -4.02 3.24 3.42
C ALA A 103 -5.24 3.65 2.57
N GLU A 104 -6.21 2.76 2.40
CA GLU A 104 -7.48 3.05 1.73
C GLU A 104 -8.34 4.02 2.55
N GLU A 105 -8.41 3.87 3.90
CA GLU A 105 -9.06 4.84 4.80
C GLU A 105 -8.39 6.23 4.76
N ASP A 106 -7.05 6.30 4.69
CA ASP A 106 -6.32 7.56 4.58
C ASP A 106 -6.72 8.31 3.31
N ILE A 107 -6.82 7.62 2.17
CA ILE A 107 -7.28 8.19 0.90
C ILE A 107 -8.73 8.70 1.02
N ILE A 108 -9.64 7.91 1.58
CA ILE A 108 -11.04 8.27 1.79
C ILE A 108 -11.11 9.55 2.64
N THR A 109 -10.37 9.58 3.73
CA THR A 109 -10.33 10.73 4.65
C THR A 109 -9.84 11.99 3.94
N ASP A 110 -8.76 11.88 3.15
CA ASP A 110 -8.18 13.02 2.42
C ASP A 110 -9.10 13.52 1.30
N ILE A 111 -9.89 12.63 0.65
CA ILE A 111 -10.91 13.03 -0.32
C ILE A 111 -11.99 13.85 0.36
N PHE A 112 -12.55 13.39 1.47
CA PHE A 112 -13.61 14.11 2.18
C PHE A 112 -13.14 15.37 2.90
N ALA A 113 -11.85 15.43 3.27
CA ALA A 113 -11.22 16.64 3.80
C ALA A 113 -10.87 17.68 2.72
N GLY A 114 -11.02 17.35 1.43
CA GLY A 114 -10.66 18.23 0.33
C GLY A 114 -9.17 18.44 0.16
N HIS A 115 -8.36 17.48 0.59
CA HIS A 115 -6.91 17.50 0.40
C HIS A 115 -6.50 16.94 -0.95
N ILE A 116 -7.24 15.94 -1.45
CA ILE A 116 -7.00 15.28 -2.72
C ILE A 116 -8.31 15.11 -3.51
N GLU A 117 -8.18 15.00 -4.82
CA GLU A 117 -9.24 14.59 -5.74
C GLU A 117 -8.81 13.33 -6.48
N ALA A 118 -9.81 12.50 -6.84
CA ALA A 118 -9.60 11.30 -7.63
C ALA A 118 -10.23 11.46 -9.03
N ASP A 119 -9.53 10.94 -10.06
CA ASP A 119 -10.08 10.81 -11.41
C ASP A 119 -10.81 9.46 -11.60
N GLU A 120 -11.43 9.27 -12.76
CA GLU A 120 -12.17 8.04 -13.13
C GLU A 120 -11.29 6.78 -13.12
N SER A 121 -9.96 6.94 -13.23
CA SER A 121 -8.97 5.85 -13.19
C SER A 121 -8.49 5.56 -11.77
N GLY A 122 -8.90 6.37 -10.78
CA GLY A 122 -8.46 6.26 -9.39
C GLY A 122 -7.08 6.86 -9.14
N ASN A 123 -6.58 7.74 -10.03
CA ASN A 123 -5.40 8.52 -9.73
C ASN A 123 -5.80 9.67 -8.80
N VAL A 124 -5.07 9.83 -7.72
CA VAL A 124 -5.30 10.89 -6.73
C VAL A 124 -4.30 12.03 -6.95
N THR A 125 -4.80 13.26 -6.88
CA THR A 125 -4.00 14.48 -7.03
C THR A 125 -4.31 15.45 -5.90
N PRO A 126 -3.29 16.16 -5.35
CA PRO A 126 -3.52 17.19 -4.34
C PRO A 126 -4.40 18.32 -4.88
N VAL A 127 -5.39 18.74 -4.08
CA VAL A 127 -6.18 19.94 -4.36
C VAL A 127 -5.30 21.15 -4.14
N LYS A 128 -5.09 21.97 -5.18
CA LYS A 128 -4.36 23.22 -5.07
C LYS A 128 -5.27 24.26 -4.38
N LYS A 129 -4.97 24.59 -3.12
CA LYS A 129 -5.59 25.76 -2.48
C LYS A 129 -4.97 27.02 -3.11
N GLU A 130 -5.78 27.87 -3.74
CA GLU A 130 -5.33 29.20 -4.13
C GLU A 130 -5.13 30.06 -2.87
N GLU A 131 -3.97 30.69 -2.73
CA GLU A 131 -3.52 31.43 -1.53
C GLU A 131 -4.40 32.65 -1.17
N ASN A 132 -5.48 32.94 -1.89
CA ASN A 132 -6.28 34.17 -1.80
C ASN A 132 -7.74 34.00 -1.45
N GLU A 133 -8.23 32.82 -1.11
CA GLU A 133 -9.58 32.70 -0.61
C GLU A 133 -9.59 32.63 0.94
N GLU A 134 -9.93 33.79 1.56
CA GLU A 134 -10.67 33.80 2.82
C GLU A 134 -12.01 33.07 2.59
N VAL A 135 -11.95 31.76 2.38
CA VAL A 135 -13.14 30.94 2.25
C VAL A 135 -13.71 30.77 3.65
N ALA A 136 -14.73 31.57 3.94
CA ALA A 136 -15.72 31.21 4.94
C ALA A 136 -15.97 29.71 4.83
N GLN A 137 -16.05 29.01 5.98
CA GLN A 137 -16.30 27.59 6.15
C GLN A 137 -17.46 27.06 5.29
N ALA A 138 -17.30 27.02 3.97
CA ALA A 138 -18.15 26.28 3.07
C ALA A 138 -17.75 24.81 3.26
N GLU A 139 -18.71 23.99 3.65
CA GLU A 139 -18.57 22.55 3.79
C GLU A 139 -18.05 21.99 2.46
N PHE A 140 -16.82 21.46 2.45
CA PHE A 140 -16.22 20.91 1.25
C PHE A 140 -17.04 19.69 0.82
N THR A 141 -17.43 19.65 -0.44
CA THR A 141 -18.12 18.50 -1.06
C THR A 141 -17.21 17.93 -2.16
N PRO A 142 -16.75 16.68 -2.04
CA PRO A 142 -15.95 16.07 -3.10
C PRO A 142 -16.72 15.98 -4.41
N SER A 143 -16.01 15.98 -5.55
CA SER A 143 -16.60 15.72 -6.86
C SER A 143 -17.29 14.34 -6.89
N GLU A 144 -18.29 14.17 -7.76
CA GLU A 144 -18.97 12.86 -7.91
C GLU A 144 -17.98 11.72 -8.24
N THR A 145 -16.94 12.02 -9.02
CA THR A 145 -15.89 11.06 -9.35
C THR A 145 -15.08 10.67 -8.12
N SER A 146 -14.63 11.66 -7.32
CA SER A 146 -13.91 11.44 -6.09
C SER A 146 -14.75 10.67 -5.07
N LYS A 147 -16.04 10.99 -4.98
CA LYS A 147 -16.97 10.27 -4.11
C LYS A 147 -17.14 8.81 -4.53
N ALA A 148 -17.39 8.56 -5.81
CA ALA A 148 -17.52 7.19 -6.33
C ALA A 148 -16.24 6.35 -6.10
N TYR A 149 -15.06 6.98 -6.18
CA TYR A 149 -13.80 6.33 -5.86
C TYR A 149 -13.67 6.05 -4.36
N ALA A 150 -14.05 7.00 -3.50
CA ALA A 150 -14.06 6.81 -2.05
C ALA A 150 -15.03 5.68 -1.63
N ASP A 151 -16.24 5.63 -2.22
CA ASP A 151 -17.20 4.55 -1.96
C ASP A 151 -16.61 3.17 -2.32
N LYS A 152 -15.95 3.07 -3.46
CA LYS A 152 -15.25 1.84 -3.85
C LYS A 152 -14.13 1.47 -2.87
N LEU A 153 -13.30 2.44 -2.46
CA LEU A 153 -12.23 2.20 -1.49
C LEU A 153 -12.80 1.78 -0.13
N THR A 154 -13.97 2.28 0.25
CA THR A 154 -14.65 1.90 1.48
C THR A 154 -15.01 0.41 1.46
N ASP A 155 -15.56 -0.09 0.36
CA ASP A 155 -15.86 -1.52 0.20
C ASP A 155 -14.57 -2.36 0.21
N ASP A 156 -13.51 -1.91 -0.48
CA ASP A 156 -12.20 -2.57 -0.52
C ASP A 156 -11.57 -2.62 0.90
N ALA A 157 -11.62 -1.52 1.65
CA ALA A 157 -11.07 -1.43 3.01
C ALA A 157 -11.81 -2.36 3.99
N ILE A 158 -13.14 -2.40 3.92
CA ILE A 158 -13.96 -3.33 4.72
C ILE A 158 -13.54 -4.78 4.43
N LEU A 159 -13.45 -5.16 3.15
CA LEU A 159 -13.04 -6.51 2.75
C LEU A 159 -11.63 -6.85 3.24
N ASN A 160 -10.70 -5.89 3.16
CA ASN A 160 -9.32 -6.08 3.62
C ASN A 160 -9.25 -6.25 5.14
N TYR A 161 -9.99 -5.48 5.93
CA TYR A 161 -10.08 -5.68 7.38
C TYR A 161 -10.72 -7.02 7.75
N GLU A 162 -11.81 -7.42 7.09
CA GLU A 162 -12.44 -8.72 7.29
C GLU A 162 -11.48 -9.86 6.95
N THR A 163 -10.69 -9.72 5.88
CA THR A 163 -9.66 -10.70 5.48
C THR A 163 -8.52 -10.76 6.50
N TYR A 164 -8.09 -9.62 7.06
CA TYR A 164 -7.11 -9.59 8.15
C TYR A 164 -7.60 -10.39 9.35
N LEU A 165 -8.83 -10.17 9.81
CA LEU A 165 -9.41 -10.88 10.95
C LEU A 165 -9.61 -12.38 10.69
N GLU A 166 -9.95 -12.75 9.44
CA GLU A 166 -10.04 -14.16 9.04
C GLU A 166 -8.68 -14.87 9.14
N LYS A 167 -7.62 -14.19 8.65
CA LYS A 167 -6.26 -14.74 8.66
C LYS A 167 -5.57 -14.67 10.02
N ASN A 168 -6.03 -13.78 10.91
CA ASN A 168 -5.49 -13.57 12.24
C ASN A 168 -6.63 -13.55 13.31
N PRO A 169 -7.30 -14.70 13.58
CA PRO A 169 -8.47 -14.75 14.46
C PRO A 169 -8.17 -14.38 15.92
N GLU A 170 -6.91 -14.49 16.34
CA GLU A 170 -6.43 -14.15 17.69
C GLU A 170 -5.77 -12.75 17.73
N ALA A 171 -6.07 -11.88 16.75
CA ALA A 171 -5.55 -10.51 16.70
C ALA A 171 -5.89 -9.74 17.98
N GLN A 172 -4.88 -9.10 18.59
CA GLN A 172 -5.06 -8.32 19.83
C GLN A 172 -5.88 -7.05 19.60
N ASP A 173 -5.85 -6.52 18.39
CA ASP A 173 -6.56 -5.32 17.92
C ASP A 173 -7.92 -5.62 17.28
N LYS A 174 -8.42 -6.86 17.39
CA LYS A 174 -9.67 -7.32 16.75
C LYS A 174 -10.84 -6.37 17.03
N SER A 175 -11.05 -5.93 18.28
CA SER A 175 -12.17 -5.06 18.63
C SER A 175 -12.02 -3.66 17.99
N GLU A 176 -10.81 -3.17 17.81
CA GLU A 176 -10.53 -1.91 17.11
C GLU A 176 -10.85 -2.05 15.62
N VAL A 177 -10.40 -3.14 15.00
CA VAL A 177 -10.66 -3.41 13.57
C VAL A 177 -12.16 -3.58 13.31
N GLU A 178 -12.89 -4.31 14.17
CA GLU A 178 -14.36 -4.43 14.09
C GLU A 178 -15.06 -3.05 14.22
N SER A 179 -14.55 -2.16 15.06
CA SER A 179 -15.07 -0.79 15.16
C SER A 179 -14.85 0.00 13.87
N ARG A 180 -13.65 -0.07 13.27
CA ARG A 180 -13.35 0.58 11.98
C ARG A 180 -14.28 0.08 10.86
N ILE A 181 -14.45 -1.24 10.76
CA ILE A 181 -15.40 -1.84 9.81
C ILE A 181 -16.82 -1.29 10.00
N ASN A 182 -17.29 -1.20 11.26
CA ASN A 182 -18.63 -0.68 11.54
C ASN A 182 -18.76 0.81 11.21
N ASP A 183 -17.71 1.60 11.40
CA ASP A 183 -17.72 3.02 11.07
C ASP A 183 -17.72 3.21 9.54
N LEU A 184 -16.92 2.46 8.80
CA LEU A 184 -16.94 2.45 7.35
C LEU A 184 -18.33 2.05 6.79
N LYS A 185 -18.97 1.01 7.34
CA LYS A 185 -20.32 0.56 6.94
C LYS A 185 -21.41 1.64 7.18
N LYS A 186 -21.24 2.54 8.16
CA LYS A 186 -22.17 3.64 8.37
C LYS A 186 -22.07 4.71 7.28
N HIS A 187 -20.89 4.93 6.72
CA HIS A 187 -20.68 5.90 5.64
C HIS A 187 -21.22 5.43 4.28
N THR A 188 -21.32 4.11 4.06
CA THR A 188 -21.84 3.52 2.81
C THR A 188 -23.36 3.35 2.78
N VAL A 189 -24.07 3.54 3.90
CA VAL A 189 -25.55 3.46 3.91
C VAL A 189 -26.11 4.77 3.38
N PRO A 190 -26.79 4.82 2.20
CA PRO A 190 -27.48 6.01 1.73
C PRO A 190 -28.48 6.46 2.80
N ALA A 191 -28.56 7.78 3.03
CA ALA A 191 -29.46 8.42 4.01
C ALA A 191 -30.97 8.22 3.72
N GLU A 192 -31.36 7.31 2.83
CA GLU A 192 -32.75 7.10 2.38
C GLU A 192 -33.56 6.05 3.19
N LYS A 193 -33.03 5.51 4.29
CA LYS A 193 -33.78 4.51 5.08
C LYS A 193 -34.11 4.90 6.52
N THR A 194 -34.10 6.18 6.87
CA THR A 194 -34.55 6.65 8.20
C THR A 194 -35.84 7.48 8.14
N ALA A 195 -36.71 7.19 7.16
CA ALA A 195 -38.07 7.76 7.12
C ALA A 195 -39.09 6.60 7.04
N GLU A 196 -39.32 5.93 8.17
CA GLU A 196 -40.60 5.26 8.52
C GLU A 196 -40.82 5.33 10.03
#